data_94099f72065f64704c0ce2fe8eaaa595
#
_entry.id   94099f72065f64704c0ce2fe8eaaa595
#
_cell.length_a   1.000
_cell.length_b   1.000
_cell.length_c   1.000
_cell.angle_alpha   90.00
_cell.angle_beta   90.00
_cell.angle_gamma   90.00
#
_symmetry.space_group_name_H-M   'P 1'
#
loop_
_entity.id
_entity.type
_entity.pdbx_description
1 polymer ?
#
loop_
_entity_poly.entity_id
_entity_poly.type
_entity_poly.pdbx_seq_one_letter_code
_entity_poly.pdbx_strand_id
1 'polypeptide(L)'
;MRLEEIINQHRQNLNDTDMVIYKYIVQHRAQARHISIHELAKNCAVSSTTIVRFAQKLGFDGFGDLKAVLKLEEGDKSVYKDDVLQDLQEFYSQTASKVFKRNFDSASRLIHEANRVFIFASGYVQSNVAQELKRLFFYDNVLIYEISGREEFASISRNLTADDLFIFVSLSGETPLVVDFARNLQLLDVPFISITKLHDNTLASLSTVNLYVSPARFQLYDSEDEYTAFQSMMPYFMLIEVWFVKYRMYLQRKEN
;
A
#
# COMPACT_ATOMS: atom_id res chain seq x y z
N MET A 1 8.19 -9.61 2.47
CA MET A 1 8.13 -8.23 1.96
C MET A 1 7.98 -8.33 0.46
N ARG A 2 7.04 -7.66 -0.16
CA ARG A 2 6.79 -7.74 -1.60
C ARG A 2 7.63 -6.72 -2.36
N LEU A 3 7.90 -6.98 -3.64
CA LEU A 3 8.74 -6.10 -4.48
C LEU A 3 8.24 -4.65 -4.46
N GLU A 4 6.92 -4.43 -4.51
CA GLU A 4 6.33 -3.09 -4.47
C GLU A 4 6.61 -2.34 -3.17
N GLU A 5 6.61 -3.03 -2.04
CA GLU A 5 6.96 -2.45 -0.74
C GLU A 5 8.41 -1.98 -0.75
N ILE A 6 9.31 -2.81 -1.30
CA ILE A 6 10.74 -2.52 -1.40
C ILE A 6 10.98 -1.34 -2.35
N ILE A 7 10.33 -1.34 -3.52
CA ILE A 7 10.43 -0.24 -4.49
C ILE A 7 10.00 1.08 -3.86
N ASN A 8 8.86 1.11 -3.16
CA ASN A 8 8.39 2.33 -2.52
C ASN A 8 9.33 2.84 -1.42
N GLN A 9 9.94 1.93 -0.65
CA GLN A 9 10.92 2.30 0.38
C GLN A 9 12.21 2.89 -0.22
N HIS A 10 12.61 2.43 -1.40
CA HIS A 10 13.86 2.85 -2.05
C HIS A 10 13.64 3.81 -3.23
N ARG A 11 12.41 4.32 -3.40
CA ARG A 11 11.99 5.10 -4.58
C ARG A 11 12.93 6.27 -4.89
N GLN A 12 13.40 6.97 -3.88
CA GLN A 12 14.30 8.13 -4.06
C GLN A 12 15.68 7.76 -4.61
N ASN A 13 16.10 6.49 -4.51
CA ASN A 13 17.37 5.98 -4.99
C ASN A 13 17.29 5.43 -6.43
N LEU A 14 16.07 5.35 -6.99
CA LEU A 14 15.80 4.74 -8.29
C LEU A 14 15.73 5.83 -9.38
N ASN A 15 16.39 5.56 -10.51
CA ASN A 15 16.35 6.40 -11.70
C ASN A 15 15.41 5.82 -12.77
N ASP A 16 15.26 6.52 -13.91
CA ASP A 16 14.36 6.12 -14.99
C ASP A 16 14.67 4.72 -15.55
N THR A 17 15.94 4.36 -15.64
CA THR A 17 16.36 3.01 -16.08
C THR A 17 15.93 1.94 -15.09
N ASP A 18 16.05 2.19 -13.79
CA ASP A 18 15.58 1.29 -12.74
C ASP A 18 14.07 1.10 -12.84
N MET A 19 13.32 2.16 -13.17
CA MET A 19 11.88 2.10 -13.36
C MET A 19 11.46 1.33 -14.61
N VAL A 20 12.27 1.34 -15.68
CA VAL A 20 12.03 0.48 -16.86
C VAL A 20 12.15 -0.99 -16.47
N ILE A 21 13.20 -1.35 -15.70
CA ILE A 21 13.38 -2.73 -15.22
C ILE A 21 12.20 -3.15 -14.33
N TYR A 22 11.81 -2.31 -13.37
CA TYR A 22 10.68 -2.56 -12.50
C TYR A 22 9.38 -2.76 -13.29
N LYS A 23 9.05 -1.86 -14.22
CA LYS A 23 7.84 -1.95 -15.07
C LYS A 23 7.81 -3.26 -15.85
N TYR A 24 8.95 -3.66 -16.43
CA TYR A 24 9.04 -4.93 -17.14
C TYR A 24 8.74 -6.11 -16.21
N ILE A 25 9.34 -6.16 -15.02
CA ILE A 25 9.11 -7.22 -14.03
C ILE A 25 7.63 -7.30 -13.64
N VAL A 26 6.98 -6.16 -13.39
CA VAL A 26 5.55 -6.11 -13.02
C VAL A 26 4.65 -6.59 -14.16
N GLN A 27 4.92 -6.14 -15.38
CA GLN A 27 4.13 -6.52 -16.56
C GLN A 27 4.30 -8.00 -16.95
N HIS A 28 5.46 -8.60 -16.65
CA HIS A 28 5.82 -9.96 -17.04
C HIS A 28 6.15 -10.84 -15.82
N ARG A 29 5.41 -10.70 -14.72
CA ARG A 29 5.72 -11.33 -13.42
C ARG A 29 5.97 -12.83 -13.50
N ALA A 30 5.10 -13.57 -14.16
CA ALA A 30 5.25 -15.01 -14.30
C ALA A 30 6.57 -15.39 -15.02
N GLN A 31 6.95 -14.65 -16.05
CA GLN A 31 8.18 -14.83 -16.79
C GLN A 31 9.39 -14.36 -15.96
N ALA A 32 9.29 -13.23 -15.28
CA ALA A 32 10.36 -12.64 -14.48
C ALA A 32 10.85 -13.56 -13.35
N ARG A 33 10.02 -14.42 -12.83
CA ARG A 33 10.37 -15.45 -11.83
C ARG A 33 11.35 -16.49 -12.33
N HIS A 34 11.33 -16.77 -13.63
CA HIS A 34 12.12 -17.85 -14.24
C HIS A 34 13.23 -17.33 -15.15
N ILE A 35 13.13 -16.09 -15.59
CA ILE A 35 14.06 -15.46 -16.55
C ILE A 35 15.51 -15.42 -16.03
N SER A 36 16.47 -15.55 -16.92
CA SER A 36 17.87 -15.34 -16.60
C SER A 36 18.22 -13.84 -16.55
N ILE A 37 19.30 -13.48 -15.86
CA ILE A 37 19.76 -12.08 -15.82
C ILE A 37 20.04 -11.52 -17.22
N HIS A 38 20.56 -12.35 -18.12
CA HIS A 38 20.87 -11.95 -19.49
C HIS A 38 19.61 -11.68 -20.30
N GLU A 39 18.58 -12.50 -20.15
CA GLU A 39 17.29 -12.29 -20.81
C GLU A 39 16.56 -11.07 -20.24
N LEU A 40 16.57 -10.87 -18.91
CA LEU A 40 15.99 -9.67 -18.32
C LEU A 40 16.68 -8.42 -18.83
N ALA A 41 18.01 -8.42 -18.85
CA ALA A 41 18.81 -7.32 -19.37
C ALA A 41 18.50 -7.02 -20.85
N LYS A 42 18.38 -8.07 -21.68
CA LYS A 42 18.02 -7.96 -23.09
C LYS A 42 16.61 -7.36 -23.26
N ASN A 43 15.64 -7.83 -22.49
CA ASN A 43 14.25 -7.38 -22.60
C ASN A 43 14.04 -5.94 -22.11
N CYS A 44 14.86 -5.51 -21.16
CA CYS A 44 14.87 -4.12 -20.68
C CYS A 44 15.82 -3.20 -21.47
N ALA A 45 16.52 -3.71 -22.48
CA ALA A 45 17.54 -2.99 -23.26
C ALA A 45 18.66 -2.37 -22.37
N VAL A 46 19.11 -3.11 -21.35
CA VAL A 46 20.15 -2.69 -20.41
C VAL A 46 21.23 -3.76 -20.28
N SER A 47 22.34 -3.45 -19.58
CA SER A 47 23.38 -4.45 -19.27
C SER A 47 22.99 -5.31 -18.07
N SER A 48 23.53 -6.55 -17.99
CA SER A 48 23.38 -7.39 -16.79
C SER A 48 23.89 -6.70 -15.52
N THR A 49 24.94 -5.90 -15.64
CA THR A 49 25.47 -5.09 -14.53
C THR A 49 24.44 -4.08 -14.04
N THR A 50 23.64 -3.51 -14.94
CA THR A 50 22.55 -2.58 -14.58
C THR A 50 21.47 -3.30 -13.78
N ILE A 51 21.14 -4.55 -14.13
CA ILE A 51 20.20 -5.38 -13.36
C ILE A 51 20.73 -5.65 -11.94
N VAL A 52 22.03 -5.98 -11.81
CA VAL A 52 22.66 -6.19 -10.48
C VAL A 52 22.58 -4.91 -9.64
N ARG A 53 22.92 -3.76 -10.23
CA ARG A 53 22.86 -2.46 -9.53
C ARG A 53 21.43 -2.09 -9.13
N PHE A 54 20.44 -2.40 -9.97
CA PHE A 54 19.02 -2.23 -9.62
C PHE A 54 18.68 -3.06 -8.38
N ALA A 55 19.04 -4.35 -8.36
CA ALA A 55 18.81 -5.21 -7.19
C ALA A 55 19.51 -4.65 -5.93
N GLN A 56 20.75 -4.18 -6.06
CA GLN A 56 21.51 -3.60 -4.94
C GLN A 56 20.90 -2.31 -4.40
N LYS A 57 20.35 -1.46 -5.26
CA LYS A 57 19.60 -0.26 -4.83
C LYS A 57 18.36 -0.58 -4.03
N LEU A 58 17.80 -1.77 -4.23
CA LEU A 58 16.65 -2.30 -3.47
C LEU A 58 17.07 -3.01 -2.17
N GLY A 59 18.38 -3.04 -1.86
CA GLY A 59 18.90 -3.68 -0.64
C GLY A 59 19.17 -5.17 -0.78
N PHE A 60 19.20 -5.72 -2.01
CA PHE A 60 19.57 -7.13 -2.28
C PHE A 60 21.08 -7.24 -2.58
N ASP A 61 21.67 -8.39 -2.29
CA ASP A 61 23.07 -8.66 -2.66
C ASP A 61 23.26 -8.73 -4.18
N GLY A 62 22.21 -9.10 -4.92
CA GLY A 62 22.22 -9.17 -6.38
C GLY A 62 20.91 -9.69 -6.98
N PHE A 63 20.96 -10.01 -8.29
CA PHE A 63 19.79 -10.50 -9.02
C PHE A 63 19.23 -11.82 -8.48
N GLY A 64 20.08 -12.68 -7.90
CA GLY A 64 19.64 -13.94 -7.30
C GLY A 64 18.62 -13.73 -6.19
N ASP A 65 18.88 -12.79 -5.28
CA ASP A 65 18.01 -12.49 -4.16
C ASP A 65 16.72 -11.79 -4.60
N LEU A 66 16.82 -10.85 -5.54
CA LEU A 66 15.64 -10.25 -6.18
C LEU A 66 14.76 -11.34 -6.80
N LYS A 67 15.35 -12.31 -7.51
CA LYS A 67 14.63 -13.42 -8.13
C LYS A 67 14.00 -14.36 -7.08
N ALA A 68 14.67 -14.58 -5.95
CA ALA A 68 14.12 -15.35 -4.85
C ALA A 68 12.85 -14.70 -4.28
N VAL A 69 12.86 -13.37 -4.09
CA VAL A 69 11.68 -12.61 -3.65
C VAL A 69 10.54 -12.73 -4.66
N LEU A 70 10.84 -12.59 -5.97
CA LEU A 70 9.83 -12.76 -7.03
C LEU A 70 9.21 -14.17 -7.04
N LYS A 71 9.98 -15.20 -6.72
CA LYS A 71 9.47 -16.58 -6.60
C LYS A 71 8.61 -16.79 -5.35
N LEU A 72 8.99 -16.19 -4.22
CA LEU A 72 8.21 -16.25 -2.97
C LEU A 72 6.84 -15.51 -3.07
N GLU A 73 6.71 -14.61 -4.03
CA GLU A 73 5.44 -13.94 -4.34
C GLU A 73 4.45 -14.83 -5.13
N GLU A 74 4.68 -16.12 -5.21
CA GLU A 74 3.87 -17.11 -5.94
C GLU A 74 2.50 -17.35 -5.27
N GLY A 75 1.74 -16.29 -4.99
CA GLY A 75 0.45 -16.36 -4.33
C GLY A 75 -0.69 -15.62 -5.03
N ASP A 76 -0.40 -14.85 -6.07
CA ASP A 76 -1.46 -14.16 -6.84
C ASP A 76 -1.68 -14.85 -8.20
N LYS A 77 -2.16 -16.11 -8.18
CA LYS A 77 -2.89 -16.64 -9.32
C LYS A 77 -4.19 -15.88 -9.40
N SER A 78 -4.40 -15.17 -10.50
CA SER A 78 -5.75 -14.78 -10.90
C SER A 78 -6.59 -16.06 -10.99
N VAL A 79 -7.47 -16.22 -10.03
CA VAL A 79 -8.31 -17.40 -9.94
C VAL A 79 -9.38 -17.29 -11.01
N TYR A 80 -9.31 -18.16 -11.97
CA TYR A 80 -10.38 -18.39 -12.93
C TYR A 80 -11.10 -19.69 -12.55
N LYS A 81 -12.38 -19.57 -12.29
CA LYS A 81 -13.50 -20.49 -12.45
C LYS A 81 -13.46 -21.92 -11.88
N ASP A 82 -14.35 -22.23 -11.13
CA ASP A 82 -15.48 -23.17 -11.05
C ASP A 82 -16.18 -23.04 -9.70
N ASP A 83 -15.54 -22.42 -8.70
CA ASP A 83 -16.17 -22.11 -7.43
C ASP A 83 -15.74 -20.73 -6.90
N VAL A 84 -16.35 -19.66 -7.43
CA VAL A 84 -16.07 -18.27 -7.03
C VAL A 84 -16.19 -18.07 -5.50
N LEU A 85 -17.07 -18.84 -4.85
CA LEU A 85 -17.24 -18.77 -3.40
C LEU A 85 -16.07 -19.39 -2.66
N GLN A 86 -15.52 -20.49 -3.16
CA GLN A 86 -14.33 -21.12 -2.59
C GLN A 86 -13.12 -20.21 -2.77
N ASP A 87 -12.95 -19.64 -3.96
CA ASP A 87 -11.88 -18.69 -4.26
C ASP A 87 -11.95 -17.45 -3.37
N LEU A 88 -13.15 -16.92 -3.17
CA LEU A 88 -13.40 -15.80 -2.28
C LEU A 88 -13.05 -16.15 -0.81
N GLN A 89 -13.43 -17.34 -0.37
CA GLN A 89 -13.11 -17.85 0.98
C GLN A 89 -11.60 -18.00 1.17
N GLU A 90 -10.91 -18.59 0.21
CA GLU A 90 -9.44 -18.74 0.23
C GLU A 90 -8.76 -17.38 0.26
N PHE A 91 -9.20 -16.46 -0.60
CA PHE A 91 -8.70 -15.08 -0.62
C PHE A 91 -8.86 -14.38 0.73
N TYR A 92 -10.03 -14.50 1.37
CA TYR A 92 -10.25 -13.89 2.69
C TYR A 92 -9.36 -14.53 3.76
N SER A 93 -9.24 -15.85 3.77
CA SER A 93 -8.37 -16.58 4.70
C SER A 93 -6.90 -16.17 4.57
N GLN A 94 -6.40 -16.09 3.33
CA GLN A 94 -5.04 -15.66 3.04
C GLN A 94 -4.81 -14.20 3.41
N THR A 95 -5.78 -13.32 3.12
CA THR A 95 -5.73 -11.90 3.47
C THR A 95 -5.69 -11.72 4.99
N ALA A 96 -6.59 -12.38 5.70
CA ALA A 96 -6.61 -12.36 7.17
C ALA A 96 -5.26 -12.81 7.74
N SER A 97 -4.75 -13.96 7.31
CA SER A 97 -3.45 -14.47 7.78
C SER A 97 -2.30 -13.46 7.58
N LYS A 98 -2.27 -12.75 6.45
CA LYS A 98 -1.25 -11.72 6.16
C LYS A 98 -1.43 -10.48 7.05
N VAL A 99 -2.66 -10.00 7.21
CA VAL A 99 -2.97 -8.80 7.98
C VAL A 99 -2.72 -9.03 9.48
N PHE A 100 -3.11 -10.18 10.02
CA PHE A 100 -2.87 -10.51 11.44
C PHE A 100 -1.38 -10.60 11.80
N LYS A 101 -0.51 -10.98 10.86
CA LYS A 101 0.95 -11.04 11.07
C LYS A 101 1.65 -9.69 10.92
N ARG A 102 0.98 -8.67 10.37
CA ARG A 102 1.59 -7.36 10.13
C ARG A 102 1.88 -6.64 11.44
N ASN A 103 3.03 -5.94 11.49
CA ASN A 103 3.34 -5.00 12.53
C ASN A 103 2.67 -3.64 12.22
N PHE A 104 1.98 -3.08 13.22
CA PHE A 104 1.34 -1.77 13.15
C PHE A 104 1.92 -0.77 14.16
N ASP A 105 3.02 -1.11 14.84
CA ASP A 105 3.54 -0.30 15.93
C ASP A 105 3.91 1.12 15.48
N SER A 106 4.50 1.29 14.30
CA SER A 106 4.83 2.62 13.76
C SER A 106 3.57 3.46 13.47
N ALA A 107 2.54 2.87 12.84
CA ALA A 107 1.29 3.56 12.60
C ALA A 107 0.53 3.88 13.89
N SER A 108 0.56 2.94 14.86
CA SER A 108 -0.06 3.11 16.17
C SER A 108 0.63 4.20 16.98
N ARG A 109 1.95 4.29 16.92
CA ARG A 109 2.73 5.35 17.55
C ARG A 109 2.36 6.72 16.99
N LEU A 110 2.29 6.88 15.67
CA LEU A 110 1.93 8.15 15.05
C LEU A 110 0.54 8.63 15.48
N ILE A 111 -0.47 7.73 15.56
CA ILE A 111 -1.80 8.10 16.05
C ILE A 111 -1.76 8.49 17.53
N HIS A 112 -1.00 7.75 18.35
CA HIS A 112 -0.93 7.99 19.79
C HIS A 112 -0.26 9.32 20.14
N GLU A 113 0.76 9.69 19.37
CA GLU A 113 1.57 10.90 19.61
C GLU A 113 0.96 12.15 18.96
N ALA A 114 0.00 12.01 18.06
CA ALA A 114 -0.59 13.12 17.33
C ALA A 114 -1.50 13.99 18.21
N ASN A 115 -1.38 15.31 18.08
CA ASN A 115 -2.30 16.27 18.69
C ASN A 115 -3.67 16.27 17.98
N ARG A 116 -3.66 16.20 16.66
CA ARG A 116 -4.88 16.13 15.82
C ARG A 116 -4.63 15.12 14.72
N VAL A 117 -5.67 14.35 14.40
CA VAL A 117 -5.62 13.37 13.32
C VAL A 117 -6.62 13.78 12.24
N PHE A 118 -6.15 13.90 11.01
CA PHE A 118 -6.96 14.21 9.84
C PHE A 118 -7.02 13.01 8.90
N ILE A 119 -8.10 12.85 8.16
CA ILE A 119 -8.23 11.81 7.16
C ILE A 119 -8.79 12.35 5.85
N PHE A 120 -8.20 11.92 4.75
CA PHE A 120 -8.70 12.15 3.41
C PHE A 120 -8.82 10.85 2.63
N ALA A 121 -9.95 10.63 2.00
CA ALA A 121 -10.22 9.43 1.22
C ALA A 121 -10.55 9.77 -0.24
N SER A 122 -9.94 9.09 -1.19
CA SER A 122 -10.22 9.27 -2.61
C SER A 122 -10.95 8.08 -3.20
N GLY A 123 -12.27 8.22 -3.37
CA GLY A 123 -13.17 7.21 -3.91
C GLY A 123 -14.21 6.73 -2.92
N TYR A 124 -15.31 6.18 -3.44
CA TYR A 124 -16.49 5.82 -2.64
C TYR A 124 -16.19 4.79 -1.54
N VAL A 125 -15.52 3.69 -1.88
CA VAL A 125 -15.18 2.66 -0.89
C VAL A 125 -14.18 3.19 0.12
N GLN A 126 -13.19 3.98 -0.31
CA GLN A 126 -12.19 4.59 0.54
C GLN A 126 -12.82 5.55 1.56
N SER A 127 -13.86 6.28 1.16
CA SER A 127 -14.63 7.12 2.09
C SER A 127 -15.35 6.28 3.15
N ASN A 128 -15.92 5.14 2.78
CA ASN A 128 -16.54 4.22 3.75
C ASN A 128 -15.49 3.63 4.73
N VAL A 129 -14.29 3.32 4.22
CA VAL A 129 -13.16 2.87 5.07
C VAL A 129 -12.75 3.97 6.04
N ALA A 130 -12.69 5.23 5.59
CA ALA A 130 -12.40 6.39 6.44
C ALA A 130 -13.44 6.57 7.54
N GLN A 131 -14.73 6.43 7.22
CA GLN A 131 -15.80 6.50 8.22
C GLN A 131 -15.68 5.39 9.26
N GLU A 132 -15.40 4.17 8.82
CA GLU A 132 -15.22 3.03 9.74
C GLU A 132 -13.98 3.22 10.62
N LEU A 133 -12.88 3.73 10.07
CA LEU A 133 -11.69 4.05 10.85
C LEU A 133 -11.98 5.12 11.91
N LYS A 134 -12.71 6.18 11.56
CA LYS A 134 -13.18 7.19 12.53
C LYS A 134 -14.00 6.56 13.63
N ARG A 135 -14.97 5.68 13.28
CA ARG A 135 -15.81 4.97 14.24
C ARG A 135 -15.01 4.11 15.21
N LEU A 136 -14.04 3.34 14.69
CA LEU A 136 -13.21 2.46 15.52
C LEU A 136 -12.36 3.25 16.52
N PHE A 137 -11.63 4.24 16.07
CA PHE A 137 -10.73 5.01 16.91
C PHE A 137 -11.45 5.93 17.90
N PHE A 138 -12.73 6.26 17.63
CA PHE A 138 -13.55 6.98 18.58
C PHE A 138 -13.74 6.23 19.92
N TYR A 139 -13.70 4.89 19.92
CA TYR A 139 -13.75 4.09 21.15
C TYR A 139 -12.59 4.36 22.12
N ASP A 140 -11.45 4.83 21.60
CA ASP A 140 -10.29 5.20 22.41
C ASP A 140 -10.12 6.73 22.49
N ASN A 141 -11.20 7.49 22.28
CA ASN A 141 -11.24 8.96 22.30
C ASN A 141 -10.30 9.64 21.28
N VAL A 142 -9.89 8.94 20.25
CA VAL A 142 -9.14 9.52 19.13
C VAL A 142 -10.13 10.14 18.15
N LEU A 143 -10.17 11.46 18.10
CA LEU A 143 -11.00 12.19 17.14
C LEU A 143 -10.25 12.32 15.81
N ILE A 144 -10.87 11.85 14.74
CA ILE A 144 -10.32 11.93 13.39
C ILE A 144 -11.19 12.88 12.57
N TYR A 145 -10.60 13.99 12.11
CA TYR A 145 -11.25 15.02 11.32
C TYR A 145 -11.19 14.68 9.83
N GLU A 146 -12.33 14.53 9.20
CA GLU A 146 -12.38 14.24 7.76
C GLU A 146 -12.22 15.51 6.96
N ILE A 147 -11.43 15.44 5.90
CA ILE A 147 -11.20 16.50 4.92
C ILE A 147 -11.87 16.07 3.61
N SER A 148 -12.78 16.90 3.10
CA SER A 148 -13.58 16.54 1.92
C SER A 148 -12.99 17.05 0.61
N GLY A 149 -12.06 18.01 0.66
CA GLY A 149 -11.53 18.57 -0.59
C GLY A 149 -10.45 19.63 -0.43
N ARG A 150 -10.13 20.25 -1.56
CA ARG A 150 -9.02 21.21 -1.69
C ARG A 150 -9.18 22.44 -0.80
N GLU A 151 -10.39 22.98 -0.69
CA GLU A 151 -10.63 24.20 0.08
C GLU A 151 -10.46 23.96 1.59
N GLU A 152 -10.99 22.82 2.08
CA GLU A 152 -10.81 22.43 3.48
C GLU A 152 -9.34 22.17 3.79
N PHE A 153 -8.64 21.42 2.91
CA PHE A 153 -7.22 21.18 3.06
C PHE A 153 -6.42 22.49 3.08
N ALA A 154 -6.68 23.41 2.16
CA ALA A 154 -6.01 24.70 2.10
C ALA A 154 -6.28 25.56 3.36
N SER A 155 -7.46 25.42 3.95
CA SER A 155 -7.82 26.11 5.19
C SER A 155 -7.02 25.57 6.38
N ILE A 156 -6.97 24.24 6.54
CA ILE A 156 -6.27 23.62 7.69
C ILE A 156 -4.75 23.67 7.55
N SER A 157 -4.22 23.59 6.32
CA SER A 157 -2.77 23.54 6.05
C SER A 157 -2.00 24.73 6.61
N ARG A 158 -2.68 25.89 6.78
CA ARG A 158 -2.09 27.10 7.37
C ARG A 158 -1.73 26.94 8.85
N ASN A 159 -2.35 25.96 9.54
CA ASN A 159 -2.22 25.75 10.99
C ASN A 159 -1.80 24.32 11.32
N LEU A 160 -1.35 23.53 10.32
CA LEU A 160 -0.77 22.21 10.57
C LEU A 160 0.64 22.35 11.13
N THR A 161 0.98 21.41 12.01
CA THR A 161 2.30 21.31 12.65
C THR A 161 2.83 19.89 12.54
N ALA A 162 4.09 19.67 12.86
CA ALA A 162 4.71 18.34 12.90
C ALA A 162 4.06 17.40 13.93
N ASP A 163 3.31 17.95 14.89
CA ASP A 163 2.57 17.18 15.89
C ASP A 163 1.18 16.73 15.42
N ASP A 164 0.78 17.10 14.21
CA ASP A 164 -0.46 16.62 13.59
C ASP A 164 -0.18 15.37 12.75
N LEU A 165 -1.21 14.57 12.51
CA LEU A 165 -1.14 13.38 11.67
C LEU A 165 -2.18 13.45 10.56
N PHE A 166 -1.78 13.08 9.36
CA PHE A 166 -2.71 12.84 8.26
C PHE A 166 -2.82 11.34 7.92
N ILE A 167 -4.02 10.89 7.55
CA ILE A 167 -4.26 9.54 7.05
C ILE A 167 -4.87 9.65 5.65
N PHE A 168 -4.25 9.03 4.66
CA PHE A 168 -4.80 8.93 3.31
C PHE A 168 -5.31 7.52 3.04
N VAL A 169 -6.54 7.42 2.54
CA VAL A 169 -7.10 6.17 2.02
C VAL A 169 -7.30 6.33 0.52
N SER A 170 -6.49 5.65 -0.27
CA SER A 170 -6.53 5.73 -1.73
C SER A 170 -6.26 4.35 -2.35
N LEU A 171 -6.97 4.02 -3.43
CA LEU A 171 -6.72 2.74 -4.11
C LEU A 171 -5.41 2.78 -4.90
N SER A 172 -5.25 3.74 -5.77
CA SER A 172 -4.07 3.84 -6.65
C SER A 172 -2.88 4.56 -6.00
N GLY A 173 -3.13 5.46 -5.05
CA GLY A 173 -2.09 6.36 -4.54
C GLY A 173 -1.56 7.38 -5.57
N GLU A 174 -2.24 7.49 -6.72
CA GLU A 174 -1.85 8.35 -7.85
C GLU A 174 -2.88 9.43 -8.17
N THR A 175 -3.96 9.55 -7.39
CA THR A 175 -4.95 10.61 -7.58
C THR A 175 -4.27 11.98 -7.43
N PRO A 176 -4.32 12.87 -8.43
CA PRO A 176 -3.57 14.14 -8.41
C PRO A 176 -3.78 14.95 -7.12
N LEU A 177 -5.03 15.06 -6.67
CA LEU A 177 -5.36 15.78 -5.44
C LEU A 177 -4.68 15.16 -4.19
N VAL A 178 -4.65 13.83 -4.10
CA VAL A 178 -3.99 13.11 -2.99
C VAL A 178 -2.49 13.35 -2.99
N VAL A 179 -1.88 13.26 -4.17
CA VAL A 179 -0.43 13.49 -4.34
C VAL A 179 -0.06 14.94 -4.04
N ASP A 180 -0.90 15.90 -4.47
CA ASP A 180 -0.70 17.32 -4.14
C ASP A 180 -0.75 17.56 -2.62
N PHE A 181 -1.73 16.96 -1.94
CA PHE A 181 -1.84 17.08 -0.48
C PHE A 181 -0.63 16.44 0.22
N ALA A 182 -0.23 15.24 -0.20
CA ALA A 182 0.92 14.55 0.37
C ALA A 182 2.23 15.36 0.24
N ARG A 183 2.46 15.97 -0.94
CA ARG A 183 3.63 16.84 -1.15
C ARG A 183 3.59 18.10 -0.26
N ASN A 184 2.41 18.70 -0.10
CA ASN A 184 2.25 19.84 0.81
C ASN A 184 2.56 19.45 2.26
N LEU A 185 2.09 18.28 2.72
CA LEU A 185 2.38 17.80 4.07
C LEU A 185 3.88 17.55 4.27
N GLN A 186 4.59 17.01 3.27
CA GLN A 186 6.05 16.88 3.34
C GLN A 186 6.77 18.22 3.48
N LEU A 187 6.31 19.27 2.75
CA LEU A 187 6.89 20.61 2.85
C LEU A 187 6.65 21.26 4.22
N LEU A 188 5.61 20.82 4.93
CA LEU A 188 5.25 21.28 6.26
C LEU A 188 5.80 20.38 7.38
N ASP A 189 6.58 19.36 7.04
CA ASP A 189 7.08 18.32 7.97
C ASP A 189 5.96 17.61 8.77
N VAL A 190 4.74 17.56 8.21
CA VAL A 190 3.60 16.88 8.83
C VAL A 190 3.63 15.39 8.48
N PRO A 191 3.74 14.48 9.46
CA PRO A 191 3.73 13.06 9.20
C PRO A 191 2.39 12.58 8.67
N PHE A 192 2.41 11.57 7.78
CA PHE A 192 1.19 10.94 7.32
C PHE A 192 1.31 9.44 7.07
N ILE A 193 0.19 8.77 7.26
CA ILE A 193 0.00 7.35 6.97
C ILE A 193 -0.75 7.22 5.65
N SER A 194 -0.29 6.36 4.76
CA SER A 194 -1.03 6.01 3.54
C SER A 194 -1.58 4.59 3.61
N ILE A 195 -2.82 4.40 3.15
CA ILE A 195 -3.46 3.10 2.96
C ILE A 195 -3.75 2.97 1.46
N THR A 196 -2.95 2.15 0.75
CA THR A 196 -3.03 2.02 -0.70
C THR A 196 -3.04 0.55 -1.14
N LYS A 197 -3.44 0.30 -2.39
CA LYS A 197 -3.20 -1.00 -3.01
C LYS A 197 -1.69 -1.27 -3.08
N LEU A 198 -1.32 -2.53 -2.90
CA LEU A 198 0.07 -2.98 -3.00
C LEU A 198 0.58 -2.90 -4.45
N HIS A 199 1.18 -1.79 -4.79
CA HIS A 199 1.95 -1.53 -6.02
C HIS A 199 2.82 -0.30 -5.82
N ASP A 200 3.74 -0.04 -6.75
CA ASP A 200 4.49 1.22 -6.80
C ASP A 200 3.54 2.39 -6.96
N ASN A 201 3.54 3.31 -6.02
CA ASN A 201 2.71 4.51 -6.10
C ASN A 201 3.34 5.69 -5.36
N THR A 202 3.05 6.89 -5.87
CA THR A 202 3.62 8.14 -5.38
C THR A 202 3.24 8.41 -3.93
N LEU A 203 1.98 8.22 -3.55
CA LEU A 203 1.53 8.47 -2.18
C LEU A 203 2.29 7.59 -1.17
N ALA A 204 2.47 6.31 -1.47
CA ALA A 204 3.20 5.38 -0.62
C ALA A 204 4.67 5.78 -0.45
N SER A 205 5.32 6.23 -1.53
CA SER A 205 6.73 6.65 -1.49
C SER A 205 6.96 7.95 -0.71
N LEU A 206 5.94 8.79 -0.59
CA LEU A 206 5.97 10.04 0.17
C LEU A 206 5.61 9.86 1.65
N SER A 207 4.93 8.76 2.01
CA SER A 207 4.36 8.59 3.35
C SER A 207 5.38 8.26 4.42
N THR A 208 5.14 8.71 5.65
CA THR A 208 5.92 8.34 6.84
C THR A 208 5.74 6.86 7.17
N VAL A 209 4.51 6.36 7.04
CA VAL A 209 4.16 4.94 7.21
C VAL A 209 3.18 4.53 6.13
N ASN A 210 3.41 3.36 5.57
CA ASN A 210 2.62 2.82 4.49
C ASN A 210 1.91 1.52 4.91
N LEU A 211 0.62 1.47 4.73
CA LEU A 211 -0.21 0.29 4.98
C LEU A 211 -0.82 -0.19 3.66
N TYR A 212 -0.32 -1.31 3.14
CA TYR A 212 -0.79 -1.87 1.88
C TYR A 212 -1.98 -2.81 2.05
N VAL A 213 -2.89 -2.76 1.08
CA VAL A 213 -3.96 -3.73 0.87
C VAL A 213 -3.82 -4.40 -0.50
N SER A 214 -4.37 -5.57 -0.64
CA SER A 214 -4.36 -6.31 -1.92
C SER A 214 -5.80 -6.72 -2.29
N PRO A 215 -6.63 -5.79 -2.80
CA PRO A 215 -7.94 -6.13 -3.31
C PRO A 215 -7.82 -7.14 -4.45
N ALA A 216 -8.69 -8.16 -4.46
CA ALA A 216 -8.76 -9.13 -5.55
C ALA A 216 -9.97 -8.88 -6.44
N ARG A 217 -9.83 -9.24 -7.71
CA ARG A 217 -10.91 -9.18 -8.70
C ARG A 217 -11.37 -10.59 -9.01
N PHE A 218 -12.68 -10.82 -8.96
CA PHE A 218 -13.33 -12.10 -9.20
C PHE A 218 -14.26 -11.99 -10.39
N GLN A 219 -14.11 -12.89 -11.34
CA GLN A 219 -15.04 -13.03 -12.46
C GLN A 219 -16.23 -13.88 -12.00
N LEU A 220 -17.45 -13.33 -12.13
CA LEU A 220 -18.66 -13.97 -11.62
C LEU A 220 -19.30 -14.91 -12.66
N TYR A 221 -19.04 -14.69 -13.95
CA TYR A 221 -19.62 -15.45 -15.07
C TYR A 221 -18.57 -15.84 -16.08
N ASP A 222 -18.90 -16.81 -16.94
CA ASP A 222 -18.07 -17.28 -18.05
C ASP A 222 -17.99 -16.28 -19.22
N SER A 223 -17.82 -15.02 -18.93
CA SER A 223 -17.73 -13.92 -19.88
C SER A 223 -16.40 -13.20 -19.70
N GLU A 224 -15.73 -12.86 -20.78
CA GLU A 224 -14.55 -11.99 -20.78
C GLU A 224 -14.91 -10.51 -20.56
N ASP A 225 -16.20 -10.20 -20.34
CA ASP A 225 -16.68 -8.86 -20.11
C ASP A 225 -16.23 -8.35 -18.74
N GLU A 226 -15.50 -7.24 -18.73
CA GLU A 226 -15.03 -6.58 -17.51
C GLU A 226 -16.16 -6.22 -16.54
N TYR A 227 -17.36 -6.01 -17.03
CA TYR A 227 -18.54 -5.67 -16.21
C TYR A 227 -19.10 -6.85 -15.42
N THR A 228 -18.68 -8.06 -15.70
CA THR A 228 -19.09 -9.26 -14.94
C THR A 228 -18.17 -9.63 -13.78
N ALA A 229 -17.09 -8.87 -13.59
CA ALA A 229 -16.18 -9.04 -12.49
C ALA A 229 -16.47 -8.06 -11.37
N PHE A 230 -16.33 -8.52 -10.12
CA PHE A 230 -16.34 -7.62 -8.97
C PHE A 230 -14.97 -7.57 -8.31
N GLN A 231 -14.63 -6.42 -7.72
CA GLN A 231 -13.41 -6.26 -6.95
C GLN A 231 -13.74 -6.25 -5.45
N SER A 232 -13.22 -7.24 -4.72
CA SER A 232 -13.39 -7.27 -3.28
C SER A 232 -12.51 -6.21 -2.62
N MET A 233 -13.14 -5.30 -1.89
CA MET A 233 -12.48 -4.25 -1.09
C MET A 233 -12.38 -4.62 0.40
N MET A 234 -12.79 -5.83 0.77
CA MET A 234 -12.75 -6.33 2.14
C MET A 234 -11.36 -6.24 2.80
N PRO A 235 -10.23 -6.35 2.06
CA PRO A 235 -8.90 -6.15 2.63
C PRO A 235 -8.70 -4.81 3.35
N TYR A 236 -9.38 -3.75 2.92
CA TYR A 236 -9.33 -2.45 3.62
C TYR A 236 -9.95 -2.54 5.01
N PHE A 237 -11.14 -3.12 5.12
CA PHE A 237 -11.85 -3.24 6.38
C PHE A 237 -11.12 -4.18 7.35
N MET A 238 -10.63 -5.32 6.87
CA MET A 238 -9.79 -6.21 7.68
C MET A 238 -8.53 -5.50 8.19
N LEU A 239 -7.88 -4.69 7.35
CA LEU A 239 -6.68 -3.96 7.75
C LEU A 239 -6.97 -3.00 8.91
N ILE A 240 -8.00 -2.17 8.79
CA ILE A 240 -8.28 -1.13 9.80
C ILE A 240 -8.79 -1.72 11.11
N GLU A 241 -9.60 -2.79 11.06
CA GLU A 241 -10.06 -3.48 12.27
C GLU A 241 -8.89 -4.13 13.03
N VAL A 242 -8.02 -4.86 12.32
CA VAL A 242 -6.83 -5.47 12.94
C VAL A 242 -5.86 -4.40 13.43
N TRP A 243 -5.69 -3.29 12.71
CA TRP A 243 -4.88 -2.17 13.16
C TRP A 243 -5.43 -1.58 14.45
N PHE A 244 -6.73 -1.34 14.53
CA PHE A 244 -7.36 -0.83 15.75
C PHE A 244 -7.13 -1.76 16.96
N VAL A 245 -7.33 -3.07 16.80
CA VAL A 245 -7.06 -4.03 17.89
C VAL A 245 -5.58 -3.98 18.30
N LYS A 246 -4.67 -3.95 17.34
CA LYS A 246 -3.23 -3.86 17.63
C LYS A 246 -2.81 -2.50 18.21
N TYR A 247 -3.51 -1.43 17.88
CA TYR A 247 -3.34 -0.13 18.54
C TYR A 247 -3.67 -0.22 20.02
N ARG A 248 -4.77 -0.84 20.41
CA ARG A 248 -5.11 -1.06 21.82
C ARG A 248 -4.06 -1.92 22.55
N MET A 249 -3.57 -2.96 21.89
CA MET A 249 -2.47 -3.77 22.43
C MET A 249 -1.17 -2.98 22.55
N TYR A 250 -0.91 -2.04 21.64
CA TYR A 250 0.23 -1.14 21.72
C TYR A 250 0.13 -0.20 22.94
N LEU A 251 -1.04 0.37 23.20
CA LEU A 251 -1.28 1.22 24.37
C LEU A 251 -1.03 0.45 25.68
N GLN A 252 -1.58 -0.75 25.81
CA GLN A 252 -1.37 -1.60 27.01
C GLN A 252 0.10 -1.92 27.27
N ARG A 253 0.91 -2.07 26.22
CA ARG A 253 2.36 -2.30 26.34
C ARG A 253 3.13 -1.06 26.80
N LYS A 254 2.59 0.15 26.59
CA LYS A 254 3.20 1.40 27.05
C LYS A 254 2.86 1.76 28.48
N GLU A 255 1.73 1.28 29.00
CA GLU A 255 1.28 1.51 30.37
C GLU A 255 1.94 0.56 31.40
N ASN A 256 2.51 -0.56 30.92
CA ASN A 256 3.27 -1.55 31.72
C ASN A 256 4.77 -1.34 31.57
#